data_021879c5b4c4ad07f0b114d5ee0b6c0a
#
_entry.id   021879c5b4c4ad07f0b114d5ee0b6c0a
#
_cell.length_a   1.000
_cell.length_b   1.000
_cell.length_c   1.000
_cell.angle_alpha   90.00
_cell.angle_beta   90.00
_cell.angle_gamma   90.00
#
_symmetry.space_group_name_H-M   'P 1'
#
loop_
_entity.id
_entity.type
_entity.pdbx_description
1 polymer ?
#
loop_
_entity_poly.entity_id
_entity_poly.type
_entity_poly.pdbx_seq_one_letter_code
_entity_poly.pdbx_strand_id
1 'polypeptide(L)'
;MSDLETPEFRGRTGEGRGPAGEGRGGERGDRGDRKGGGGKGGFFRRRKTCKLCSEKVDYVDYKNTKLLLAFIPERAKILPRRMFGTCAPCQRKVRTAILRARQMALIPYSTE
;
A
#
# COMPACT_ATOMS: atom_id res chain seq x y z
N MET A 1 -20.77 -20.41 -35.23
CA MET A 1 -19.87 -21.16 -34.33
C MET A 1 -18.63 -20.33 -34.15
N SER A 2 -18.55 -19.66 -33.05
CA SER A 2 -17.43 -18.78 -32.72
C SER A 2 -16.45 -19.53 -31.85
N ASP A 3 -15.32 -19.89 -32.43
CA ASP A 3 -14.20 -20.46 -31.74
C ASP A 3 -13.56 -19.39 -30.86
N LEU A 4 -13.82 -19.46 -29.57
CA LEU A 4 -13.12 -18.68 -28.56
C LEU A 4 -11.75 -19.32 -28.30
N GLU A 5 -10.76 -18.95 -29.13
CA GLU A 5 -9.37 -19.28 -28.83
C GLU A 5 -8.91 -18.52 -27.62
N THR A 6 -8.73 -19.25 -26.53
CA THR A 6 -8.06 -18.75 -25.36
C THR A 6 -6.57 -18.62 -25.64
N PRO A 7 -5.96 -17.44 -25.47
CA PRO A 7 -4.52 -17.31 -25.64
C PRO A 7 -3.78 -18.10 -24.55
N GLU A 8 -3.03 -19.13 -24.97
CA GLU A 8 -2.10 -19.83 -24.11
C GLU A 8 -1.02 -18.88 -23.60
N PHE A 9 -1.07 -18.64 -22.31
CA PHE A 9 -0.04 -17.88 -21.62
C PHE A 9 1.19 -18.78 -21.46
N ARG A 10 2.10 -18.74 -22.45
CA ARG A 10 3.41 -19.41 -22.33
C ARG A 10 4.21 -18.74 -21.24
N GLY A 11 4.31 -19.42 -20.11
CA GLY A 11 5.20 -19.06 -19.03
C GLY A 11 6.64 -19.03 -19.51
N ARG A 12 7.26 -17.86 -19.49
CA ARG A 12 8.71 -17.76 -19.61
C ARG A 12 9.35 -18.24 -18.33
N THR A 13 9.85 -19.44 -18.35
CA THR A 13 10.83 -19.90 -17.36
C THR A 13 12.17 -19.23 -17.68
N GLY A 14 12.42 -18.12 -17.01
CA GLY A 14 13.71 -17.45 -17.05
C GLY A 14 14.66 -18.09 -16.03
N GLU A 15 15.40 -19.09 -16.44
CA GLU A 15 16.58 -19.54 -15.71
C GLU A 15 17.69 -18.50 -15.89
N GLY A 16 17.76 -17.56 -14.96
CA GLY A 16 18.87 -16.65 -14.82
C GLY A 16 19.79 -17.10 -13.68
N ARG A 17 20.70 -18.02 -13.95
CA ARG A 17 21.85 -18.27 -13.05
C ARG A 17 22.80 -17.09 -13.18
N GLY A 18 22.75 -16.18 -12.21
CA GLY A 18 23.80 -15.18 -12.03
C GLY A 18 25.04 -15.80 -11.41
N PRO A 19 26.25 -15.49 -11.89
CA PRO A 19 27.50 -16.01 -11.32
C PRO A 19 27.75 -15.43 -9.92
N ALA A 20 28.21 -16.30 -9.04
CA ALA A 20 28.67 -15.97 -7.69
C ALA A 20 29.80 -14.94 -7.75
N GLY A 21 29.53 -13.76 -7.24
CA GLY A 21 30.54 -12.74 -6.98
C GLY A 21 31.23 -13.02 -5.65
N GLU A 22 32.48 -13.42 -5.74
CA GLU A 22 33.36 -13.61 -4.59
C GLU A 22 33.53 -12.30 -3.81
N GLY A 23 33.49 -12.47 -2.51
CA GLY A 23 33.57 -11.41 -1.55
C GLY A 23 34.88 -10.66 -1.54
N ARG A 24 34.78 -9.38 -1.28
CA ARG A 24 35.89 -8.63 -0.68
C ARG A 24 35.43 -8.11 0.66
N GLY A 25 36.12 -8.62 1.68
CA GLY A 25 36.00 -8.16 3.04
C GLY A 25 36.26 -6.65 3.11
N GLY A 26 35.28 -5.94 3.58
CA GLY A 26 35.41 -4.55 4.01
C GLY A 26 35.48 -4.53 5.52
N GLU A 27 36.60 -4.06 6.03
CA GLU A 27 36.90 -3.84 7.43
C GLU A 27 35.78 -3.06 8.11
N ARG A 28 35.32 -3.62 9.19
CA ARG A 28 34.40 -2.97 10.10
C ARG A 28 35.11 -1.81 10.80
N GLY A 29 34.91 -0.62 10.28
CA GLY A 29 35.21 0.59 10.99
C GLY A 29 34.33 0.70 12.20
N ASP A 30 34.92 0.44 13.34
CA ASP A 30 34.46 0.82 14.66
C ASP A 30 34.17 2.33 14.65
N ARG A 31 32.88 2.69 14.67
CA ARG A 31 32.45 4.06 14.87
C ARG A 31 31.75 4.18 16.20
N GLY A 32 32.60 4.39 17.18
CA GLY A 32 32.41 5.29 18.32
C GLY A 32 31.00 5.53 18.82
N ASP A 33 30.80 5.03 20.02
CA ASP A 33 29.83 5.55 20.97
C ASP A 33 29.76 7.08 20.94
N ARG A 34 28.76 7.61 20.27
CA ARG A 34 28.31 8.95 20.54
C ARG A 34 27.20 8.90 21.58
N LYS A 35 27.63 8.72 22.81
CA LYS A 35 26.91 9.10 24.01
C LYS A 35 26.67 10.61 23.93
N GLY A 36 25.53 10.99 23.42
CA GLY A 36 25.10 12.38 23.20
C GLY A 36 23.71 12.58 23.71
N GLY A 37 23.63 13.11 24.92
CA GLY A 37 22.81 14.21 25.35
C GLY A 37 21.30 13.99 25.36
N GLY A 38 20.76 13.91 26.57
CA GLY A 38 19.35 13.99 26.86
C GLY A 38 18.63 15.14 26.17
N GLY A 39 17.76 14.79 25.21
CA GLY A 39 16.70 15.61 24.71
C GLY A 39 15.38 15.12 25.26
N LYS A 40 14.95 15.65 26.39
CA LYS A 40 13.58 15.56 26.88
C LYS A 40 12.68 16.17 25.82
N GLY A 41 11.82 15.37 25.21
CA GLY A 41 10.83 15.88 24.28
C GLY A 41 10.67 15.05 23.03
N GLY A 42 10.84 13.71 23.14
CA GLY A 42 10.36 12.82 22.10
C GLY A 42 8.86 12.97 22.02
N PHE A 43 8.37 13.83 21.12
CA PHE A 43 7.00 13.74 20.68
C PHE A 43 6.80 12.31 20.18
N PHE A 44 6.29 11.45 21.04
CA PHE A 44 5.82 10.14 20.63
C PHE A 44 4.70 10.36 19.61
N ARG A 45 5.08 10.43 18.35
CA ARG A 45 4.11 10.40 17.26
C ARG A 45 3.36 9.09 17.41
N ARG A 46 2.20 9.17 18.01
CA ARG A 46 1.31 8.01 18.11
C ARG A 46 1.17 7.44 16.71
N ARG A 47 1.61 6.20 16.54
CA ARG A 47 1.42 5.50 15.28
C ARG A 47 -0.08 5.43 15.03
N LYS A 48 -0.51 5.96 13.90
CA LYS A 48 -1.92 5.89 13.52
C LYS A 48 -2.30 4.42 13.39
N THR A 49 -3.26 3.99 14.15
CA THR A 49 -3.83 2.64 14.05
C THR A 49 -4.69 2.56 12.79
N CYS A 50 -4.62 1.44 12.10
CA CYS A 50 -5.49 1.21 10.95
C CYS A 50 -6.95 1.09 11.40
N LYS A 51 -7.81 2.01 10.98
CA LYS A 51 -9.24 2.01 11.33
C LYS A 51 -9.93 0.70 10.93
N LEU A 52 -9.67 0.21 9.72
CA LEU A 52 -10.27 -1.02 9.22
C LEU A 52 -9.88 -2.26 10.03
N CYS A 53 -8.62 -2.32 10.48
CA CYS A 53 -8.18 -3.40 11.37
C CYS A 53 -8.78 -3.27 12.77
N SER A 54 -8.93 -2.04 13.27
CA SER A 54 -9.55 -1.75 14.55
C SER A 54 -11.03 -2.15 14.58
N GLU A 55 -11.73 -1.89 13.49
CA GLU A 55 -13.14 -2.26 13.31
C GLU A 55 -13.34 -3.70 12.83
N LYS A 56 -12.25 -4.47 12.64
CA LYS A 56 -12.26 -5.85 12.13
C LYS A 56 -13.01 -5.99 10.81
N VAL A 57 -12.88 -5.00 9.93
CA VAL A 57 -13.53 -5.00 8.61
C VAL A 57 -12.71 -5.82 7.64
N ASP A 58 -13.13 -7.04 7.36
CA ASP A 58 -12.47 -7.91 6.40
C ASP A 58 -12.79 -7.55 4.94
N TYR A 59 -13.99 -7.08 4.71
CA TYR A 59 -14.47 -6.70 3.38
C TYR A 59 -14.93 -5.26 3.34
N VAL A 60 -14.43 -4.50 2.37
CA VAL A 60 -14.85 -3.11 2.14
C VAL A 60 -15.89 -3.10 1.01
N ASP A 61 -17.12 -2.78 1.35
CA ASP A 61 -18.20 -2.71 0.38
C ASP A 61 -18.11 -1.44 -0.47
N TYR A 62 -18.12 -1.59 -1.80
CA TYR A 62 -18.10 -0.48 -2.74
C TYR A 62 -19.41 0.35 -2.71
N LYS A 63 -20.50 -0.21 -2.20
CA LYS A 63 -21.80 0.47 -2.03
C LYS A 63 -21.77 1.47 -0.87
N ASN A 64 -20.90 1.27 0.10
CA ASN A 64 -20.77 2.16 1.24
C ASN A 64 -19.96 3.42 0.88
N THR A 65 -20.58 4.32 0.17
CA THR A 65 -19.95 5.57 -0.29
C THR A 65 -19.48 6.45 0.87
N LYS A 66 -20.18 6.47 1.99
CA LYS A 66 -19.80 7.25 3.17
C LYS A 66 -18.44 6.84 3.72
N LEU A 67 -18.20 5.54 3.81
CA LEU A 67 -16.92 5.00 4.25
C LEU A 67 -15.82 5.30 3.23
N LEU A 68 -16.12 5.15 1.94
CA LEU A 68 -15.14 5.38 0.87
C LEU A 68 -14.77 6.85 0.71
N LEU A 69 -15.72 7.76 0.88
CA LEU A 69 -15.46 9.20 0.81
C LEU A 69 -14.49 9.67 1.90
N ALA A 70 -14.44 8.99 3.04
CA ALA A 70 -13.43 9.28 4.06
C ALA A 70 -11.99 9.06 3.56
N PHE A 71 -11.78 8.18 2.58
CA PHE A 71 -10.47 7.89 1.99
C PHE A 71 -10.16 8.70 0.73
N ILE A 72 -11.11 9.50 0.27
CA ILE A 72 -11.02 10.30 -0.94
C ILE A 72 -11.16 11.77 -0.54
N PRO A 73 -10.14 12.61 -0.77
CA PRO A 73 -10.24 14.04 -0.57
C PRO A 73 -11.07 14.69 -1.69
N GLU A 74 -11.24 15.99 -1.61
CA GLU A 74 -12.01 16.80 -2.55
C GLU A 74 -11.63 16.58 -4.02
N ARG A 75 -10.36 16.33 -4.30
CA ARG A 75 -9.87 16.09 -5.67
C ARG A 75 -10.11 14.66 -6.20
N ALA A 76 -10.89 13.88 -5.52
CA ALA A 76 -11.21 12.49 -5.86
C ALA A 76 -10.02 11.52 -6.02
N LYS A 77 -8.81 11.90 -5.60
CA LYS A 77 -7.63 11.05 -5.60
C LYS A 77 -7.59 10.18 -4.36
N ILE A 78 -7.21 8.92 -4.51
CA ILE A 78 -7.06 8.02 -3.36
C ILE A 78 -5.89 8.47 -2.50
N LEU A 79 -6.15 8.74 -1.22
CA LEU A 79 -5.10 9.16 -0.30
C LEU A 79 -4.12 8.02 0.02
N PRO A 80 -2.83 8.33 0.17
CA PRO A 80 -1.83 7.32 0.53
C PRO A 80 -2.04 6.84 1.97
N ARG A 81 -1.60 5.62 2.23
CA ARG A 81 -1.70 5.00 3.56
C ARG A 81 -1.06 5.82 4.70
N ARG A 82 -0.08 6.66 4.38
CA ARG A 82 0.56 7.56 5.35
C ARG A 82 -0.42 8.52 6.00
N MET A 83 -1.38 9.02 5.23
CA MET A 83 -2.35 10.00 5.71
C MET A 83 -3.35 9.38 6.67
N PHE A 84 -3.83 8.19 6.36
CA PHE A 84 -4.83 7.49 7.16
C PHE A 84 -4.25 6.50 8.16
N GLY A 85 -2.98 6.10 7.99
CA GLY A 85 -2.37 5.06 8.80
C GLY A 85 -2.92 3.66 8.51
N THR A 86 -3.47 3.44 7.33
CA THR A 86 -3.95 2.12 6.93
C THR A 86 -2.80 1.15 6.68
N CYS A 87 -2.98 -0.11 7.03
CA CYS A 87 -2.03 -1.16 6.69
C CYS A 87 -2.09 -1.50 5.19
N ALA A 88 -1.06 -2.14 4.66
CA ALA A 88 -0.97 -2.44 3.23
C ALA A 88 -2.13 -3.30 2.69
N PRO A 89 -2.54 -4.40 3.35
CA PRO A 89 -3.66 -5.20 2.87
C PRO A 89 -4.99 -4.44 2.88
N CYS A 90 -5.25 -3.63 3.91
CA CYS A 90 -6.45 -2.81 3.98
C CYS A 90 -6.47 -1.73 2.89
N GLN A 91 -5.33 -1.12 2.60
CA GLN A 91 -5.23 -0.13 1.53
C GLN A 91 -5.55 -0.74 0.15
N ARG A 92 -5.13 -1.97 -0.11
CA ARG A 92 -5.49 -2.69 -1.35
C ARG A 92 -7.00 -2.95 -1.44
N LYS A 93 -7.62 -3.37 -0.33
CA LYS A 93 -9.07 -3.58 -0.25
C LYS A 93 -9.83 -2.27 -0.53
N VAL A 94 -9.44 -1.18 0.08
CA VAL A 94 -10.03 0.15 -0.15
C VAL A 94 -9.86 0.58 -1.61
N ARG A 95 -8.67 0.44 -2.17
CA ARG A 95 -8.43 0.77 -3.58
C ARG A 95 -9.36 0.00 -4.52
N THR A 96 -9.49 -1.30 -4.32
CA THR A 96 -10.37 -2.15 -5.13
C THR A 96 -11.83 -1.71 -5.01
N ALA A 97 -12.29 -1.41 -3.80
CA ALA A 97 -13.64 -0.93 -3.54
C ALA A 97 -13.90 0.42 -4.23
N ILE A 98 -12.95 1.35 -4.17
CA ILE A 98 -13.06 2.66 -4.83
C ILE A 98 -13.13 2.50 -6.35
N LEU A 99 -12.30 1.64 -6.95
CA LEU A 99 -12.33 1.39 -8.39
C LEU A 99 -13.69 0.83 -8.82
N ARG A 100 -14.24 -0.12 -8.06
CA ARG A 100 -15.58 -0.66 -8.32
C ARG A 100 -16.67 0.39 -8.18
N ALA A 101 -16.60 1.22 -7.15
CA ALA A 101 -17.54 2.31 -6.93
C ALA A 101 -17.50 3.35 -8.06
N ARG A 102 -16.33 3.64 -8.60
CA ARG A 102 -16.17 4.52 -9.77
C ARG A 102 -16.81 3.94 -11.02
N GLN A 103 -16.65 2.64 -11.27
CA GLN A 103 -17.30 1.97 -12.40
C GLN A 103 -18.84 2.01 -12.30
N MET A 104 -19.37 1.98 -11.09
CA MET A 104 -20.79 2.10 -10.82
C MET A 104 -21.30 3.55 -10.75
N ALA A 105 -20.44 4.52 -11.04
CA ALA A 105 -20.73 5.95 -10.95
C ALA A 105 -21.19 6.44 -9.56
N LEU A 106 -20.85 5.72 -8.51
CA LEU A 106 -21.11 6.12 -7.13
C LEU A 106 -20.13 7.18 -6.64
N ILE A 107 -18.92 7.14 -7.15
CA ILE A 107 -17.83 8.06 -6.82
C ILE A 107 -17.24 8.61 -8.11
N PRO A 108 -16.97 9.92 -8.20
CA PRO A 108 -16.36 10.50 -9.38
C PRO A 108 -14.89 10.06 -9.55
N TYR A 109 -14.42 10.04 -10.80
CA TYR A 109 -13.01 9.75 -11.09
C TYR A 109 -12.10 10.94 -10.76
N SER A 110 -12.58 12.13 -11.03
CA SER A 110 -11.91 13.39 -10.71
C SER A 110 -12.95 14.46 -10.44
N THR A 111 -12.60 15.37 -9.57
CA THR A 111 -13.34 16.62 -9.34
C THR A 111 -12.40 17.76 -9.68
N GLU A 112 -12.84 18.68 -10.48
CA GLU A 112 -12.12 19.91 -10.82
C GLU A 112 -12.25 20.93 -9.71
#